data_c47272a5d4ce411f1b788d17859e0dbc
#
_entry.id   c47272a5d4ce411f1b788d17859e0dbc
#
_cell.length_a   1.000
_cell.length_b   1.000
_cell.length_c   1.000
_cell.angle_alpha   90.00
_cell.angle_beta   90.00
_cell.angle_gamma   90.00
#
_symmetry.space_group_name_H-M   'P 1'
#
loop_
_entity.id
_entity.type
_entity.pdbx_description
1 polymer ?
#
loop_
_entity_poly.entity_id
_entity_poly.type
_entity_poly.pdbx_seq_one_letter_code
_entity_poly.pdbx_strand_id
1 'polypeptide(L)'
;MYIADEKRYDTMVYNRCGNSGLKLPLVSLGLWHNFGDTGVYDNMKQMCFTALDHGITHFDLANNYGPAYGSAESNFGKIMKEELHPYRDELLIS
;
A
#
# COMPACT_ATOMS: atom_id res chain seq x y z
N MET A 1 4.65 14.52 -8.98
CA MET A 1 4.71 14.02 -7.59
C MET A 1 3.33 13.76 -7.04
N TYR A 2 3.13 12.59 -6.47
CA TYR A 2 1.83 12.24 -5.90
C TYR A 2 1.56 13.05 -4.62
N ILE A 3 0.34 13.56 -4.50
CA ILE A 3 -0.15 14.23 -3.28
C ILE A 3 -1.42 13.50 -2.87
N ALA A 4 -1.44 12.95 -1.66
CA ALA A 4 -2.58 12.18 -1.17
C ALA A 4 -3.79 13.10 -0.93
N ASP A 5 -5.00 12.56 -1.14
CA ASP A 5 -6.24 13.27 -0.89
C ASP A 5 -6.33 13.66 0.59
N GLU A 6 -6.66 14.94 0.86
CA GLU A 6 -6.78 15.44 2.24
C GLU A 6 -7.92 14.78 3.00
N LYS A 7 -8.94 14.30 2.29
CA LYS A 7 -10.13 13.66 2.88
C LYS A 7 -10.02 12.14 2.94
N ARG A 8 -8.83 11.58 2.73
CA ARG A 8 -8.64 10.13 2.62
C ARG A 8 -9.08 9.34 3.85
N TYR A 9 -9.16 9.99 5.01
CA TYR A 9 -9.57 9.30 6.25
C TYR A 9 -11.04 9.50 6.60
N ASP A 10 -11.80 10.25 5.80
CA ASP A 10 -13.15 10.68 6.19
C ASP A 10 -14.17 9.53 6.21
N THR A 11 -14.01 8.53 5.36
CA THR A 11 -15.01 7.46 5.20
C THR A 11 -14.52 6.07 5.59
N MET A 12 -13.22 5.88 5.75
CA MET A 12 -12.68 4.58 6.13
C MET A 12 -12.86 4.32 7.62
N VAL A 13 -13.27 3.11 7.96
CA VAL A 13 -13.39 2.65 9.35
C VAL A 13 -12.10 1.93 9.74
N TYR A 14 -11.58 2.26 10.91
CA TYR A 14 -10.35 1.66 11.43
C TYR A 14 -10.65 0.94 12.75
N ASN A 15 -10.09 -0.26 12.91
CA ASN A 15 -10.24 -1.07 14.11
C ASN A 15 -8.87 -1.30 14.76
N ARG A 16 -8.84 -1.37 16.08
CA ARG A 16 -7.61 -1.69 16.79
C ARG A 16 -7.19 -3.14 16.51
N CYS A 17 -5.89 -3.33 16.32
CA CYS A 17 -5.30 -4.65 16.15
C CYS A 17 -4.84 -5.16 17.50
N GLY A 18 -5.76 -5.79 18.27
CA GLY A 18 -5.46 -6.31 19.59
C GLY A 18 -4.89 -5.26 20.53
N ASN A 19 -3.78 -5.57 21.19
CA ASN A 19 -3.10 -4.68 22.13
C ASN A 19 -1.87 -4.02 21.52
N SER A 20 -1.70 -4.08 20.21
CA SER A 20 -0.48 -3.58 19.54
C SER A 20 -0.40 -2.05 19.44
N GLY A 21 -1.51 -1.34 19.69
CA GLY A 21 -1.58 0.10 19.47
C GLY A 21 -1.84 0.49 18.01
N LEU A 22 -1.89 -0.46 17.11
CA LEU A 22 -2.15 -0.22 15.69
C LEU A 22 -3.65 -0.17 15.42
N LYS A 23 -4.03 0.65 14.45
CA LYS A 23 -5.40 0.69 13.91
C LYS A 23 -5.34 0.29 12.45
N LEU A 24 -6.11 -0.74 12.09
CA LEU A 24 -6.17 -1.26 10.73
C LEU A 24 -7.44 -0.81 10.04
N PRO A 25 -7.36 -0.44 8.74
CA PRO A 25 -8.57 -0.17 7.96
C PRO A 25 -9.37 -1.45 7.74
N LEU A 26 -10.66 -1.30 7.44
CA LEU A 26 -11.52 -2.46 7.13
C LEU A 26 -11.04 -3.20 5.89
N VAL A 27 -10.39 -2.49 4.96
CA VAL A 27 -9.91 -3.05 3.70
C VAL A 27 -8.41 -2.82 3.62
N SER A 28 -7.69 -3.84 3.13
CA SER A 28 -6.25 -3.77 2.88
C SER A 28 -5.97 -4.03 1.41
N LEU A 29 -4.89 -3.48 0.88
CA LEU A 29 -4.44 -3.76 -0.48
C LEU A 29 -3.43 -4.89 -0.46
N GLY A 30 -3.80 -6.02 -1.08
CA GLY A 30 -2.88 -7.14 -1.27
C GLY A 30 -2.02 -6.93 -2.50
N LEU A 31 -0.72 -7.20 -2.38
CA LEU A 31 0.25 -6.98 -3.46
C LEU A 31 0.63 -8.27 -4.16
N TRP A 32 -0.16 -9.32 -4.01
CA TRP A 32 0.14 -10.61 -4.61
C TRP A 32 -0.08 -10.61 -6.13
N HIS A 33 -1.17 -10.01 -6.60
CA HIS A 33 -1.47 -9.92 -8.03
C HIS A 33 -1.13 -8.54 -8.56
N ASN A 34 -0.68 -8.48 -9.81
CA ASN A 34 -0.42 -7.24 -10.56
C ASN A 34 0.77 -6.42 -10.08
N PHE A 35 1.51 -6.87 -9.07
CA PHE A 35 2.70 -6.15 -8.56
C PHE A 35 4.01 -6.85 -8.88
N GLY A 36 3.99 -8.00 -9.57
CA GLY A 36 5.19 -8.68 -10.02
C GLY A 36 5.79 -8.06 -11.28
N ASP A 37 6.87 -8.65 -11.78
CA ASP A 37 7.60 -8.15 -12.95
C ASP A 37 6.76 -8.16 -14.22
N THR A 38 5.68 -8.95 -14.28
CA THR A 38 4.76 -8.97 -15.43
C THR A 38 3.71 -7.87 -15.38
N GLY A 39 3.62 -7.12 -14.28
CA GLY A 39 2.68 -6.02 -14.13
C GLY A 39 3.19 -4.74 -14.78
N VAL A 40 2.28 -3.81 -15.05
CA VAL A 40 2.61 -2.48 -15.55
C VAL A 40 2.86 -1.54 -14.39
N TYR A 41 4.05 -0.96 -14.32
CA TYR A 41 4.48 -0.16 -13.17
C TYR A 41 3.55 1.04 -12.92
N ASP A 42 3.10 1.73 -13.96
CA ASP A 42 2.19 2.87 -13.79
C ASP A 42 0.84 2.44 -13.18
N ASN A 43 0.35 1.25 -13.53
CA ASN A 43 -0.85 0.71 -12.92
C ASN A 43 -0.65 0.40 -11.44
N MET A 44 0.53 -0.13 -11.08
CA MET A 44 0.89 -0.39 -9.69
C MET A 44 0.84 0.90 -8.87
N LYS A 45 1.42 1.98 -9.40
CA LYS A 45 1.40 3.29 -8.75
C LYS A 45 -0.03 3.79 -8.56
N GLN A 46 -0.86 3.71 -9.61
CA GLN A 46 -2.24 4.17 -9.54
C GLN A 46 -3.07 3.39 -8.52
N MET A 47 -2.85 2.08 -8.43
CA MET A 47 -3.53 1.25 -7.43
C MET A 47 -3.16 1.69 -6.00
N CYS A 48 -1.88 1.94 -5.75
CA CYS A 48 -1.42 2.41 -4.45
C CYS A 48 -1.98 3.80 -4.12
N PHE A 49 -1.99 4.71 -5.07
CA PHE A 49 -2.50 6.07 -4.87
C PHE A 49 -4.00 6.05 -4.60
N THR A 50 -4.75 5.30 -5.38
CA THR A 50 -6.20 5.16 -5.19
C THR A 50 -6.50 4.57 -3.80
N ALA A 51 -5.75 3.56 -3.39
CA ALA A 51 -5.92 2.95 -2.08
C ALA A 51 -5.70 3.98 -0.97
N LEU A 52 -4.58 4.71 -0.99
CA LEU A 52 -4.29 5.70 0.05
C LEU A 52 -5.30 6.85 0.02
N ASP A 53 -5.69 7.31 -1.16
CA ASP A 53 -6.68 8.39 -1.29
C ASP A 53 -8.04 8.02 -0.68
N HIS A 54 -8.33 6.73 -0.54
CA HIS A 54 -9.53 6.22 0.11
C HIS A 54 -9.30 5.74 1.55
N GLY A 55 -8.12 6.01 2.11
CA GLY A 55 -7.82 5.68 3.50
C GLY A 55 -7.35 4.25 3.73
N ILE A 56 -7.02 3.51 2.68
CA ILE A 56 -6.44 2.18 2.81
C ILE A 56 -4.96 2.34 3.13
N THR A 57 -4.60 2.12 4.39
CA THR A 57 -3.23 2.33 4.89
C THR A 57 -2.48 1.04 5.16
N HIS A 58 -3.14 -0.12 5.01
CA HIS A 58 -2.49 -1.41 5.19
C HIS A 58 -2.23 -2.06 3.84
N PHE A 59 -0.96 -2.29 3.53
CA PHE A 59 -0.51 -2.95 2.31
C PHE A 59 0.10 -4.30 2.70
N ASP A 60 -0.49 -5.37 2.19
CA ASP A 60 -0.05 -6.73 2.48
C ASP A 60 0.97 -7.17 1.44
N LEU A 61 2.21 -7.33 1.89
CA LEU A 61 3.35 -7.59 1.03
C LEU A 61 4.20 -8.70 1.63
N ALA A 62 4.15 -9.90 1.03
CA ALA A 62 5.06 -10.98 1.41
C ALA A 62 6.31 -10.92 0.53
N ASN A 63 7.44 -11.39 1.06
CA ASN A 63 8.71 -11.33 0.36
C ASN A 63 8.78 -12.23 -0.88
N ASN A 64 7.85 -13.17 -1.01
CA ASN A 64 7.81 -14.07 -2.16
C ASN A 64 6.72 -13.73 -3.18
N TYR A 65 6.03 -12.60 -3.05
CA TYR A 65 4.98 -12.21 -3.98
C TYR A 65 5.55 -11.80 -5.34
N GLY A 66 4.75 -12.09 -6.35
CA GLY A 66 5.02 -11.73 -7.74
C GLY A 66 5.52 -12.90 -8.57
N PRO A 67 5.34 -12.88 -9.90
CA PRO A 67 6.20 -13.64 -10.80
C PRO A 67 7.63 -13.14 -10.61
N ALA A 68 8.57 -14.02 -10.47
CA ALA A 68 9.87 -13.82 -9.85
C ALA A 68 9.71 -13.45 -8.36
N TYR A 69 10.18 -14.32 -7.48
CA TYR A 69 10.07 -14.12 -6.04
C TYR A 69 10.68 -12.79 -5.62
N GLY A 70 9.93 -12.02 -4.84
CA GLY A 70 10.37 -10.74 -4.34
C GLY A 70 10.16 -9.57 -5.30
N SER A 71 9.63 -9.79 -6.51
CA SER A 71 9.43 -8.69 -7.46
C SER A 71 8.35 -7.71 -7.00
N ALA A 72 7.30 -8.19 -6.35
CA ALA A 72 6.29 -7.30 -5.79
C ALA A 72 6.89 -6.39 -4.70
N GLU A 73 7.72 -6.94 -3.83
CA GLU A 73 8.41 -6.16 -2.80
C GLU A 73 9.35 -5.13 -3.42
N SER A 74 10.12 -5.51 -4.44
CA SER A 74 11.01 -4.60 -5.13
C SER A 74 10.26 -3.46 -5.82
N ASN A 75 9.15 -3.79 -6.50
CA ASN A 75 8.33 -2.79 -7.18
C ASN A 75 7.65 -1.86 -6.19
N PHE A 76 7.12 -2.39 -5.10
CA PHE A 76 6.51 -1.56 -4.07
C PHE A 76 7.55 -0.66 -3.39
N GLY A 77 8.76 -1.16 -3.14
CA GLY A 77 9.84 -0.37 -2.58
C GLY A 77 10.19 0.82 -3.46
N LYS A 78 10.17 0.64 -4.78
CA LYS A 78 10.39 1.73 -5.72
C LYS A 78 9.28 2.78 -5.66
N ILE A 79 8.02 2.35 -5.58
CA ILE A 79 6.88 3.26 -5.42
C ILE A 79 7.01 4.03 -4.09
N MET A 80 7.37 3.34 -3.02
CA MET A 80 7.57 3.95 -1.71
C MET A 80 8.62 5.04 -1.77
N LYS A 81 9.76 4.76 -2.36
CA LYS A 81 10.88 5.70 -2.45
C LYS A 81 10.52 6.93 -3.28
N GLU A 82 9.85 6.73 -4.42
CA GLU A 82 9.58 7.80 -5.36
C GLU A 82 8.37 8.65 -4.99
N GLU A 83 7.33 8.04 -4.40
CA GLU A 83 6.02 8.69 -4.28
C GLU A 83 5.42 8.66 -2.88
N LEU A 84 5.55 7.56 -2.15
CA LEU A 84 4.84 7.38 -0.88
C LEU A 84 5.67 7.72 0.35
N HIS A 85 6.94 8.03 0.18
CA HIS A 85 7.85 8.32 1.30
C HIS A 85 7.29 9.38 2.26
N PRO A 86 6.66 10.49 1.81
CA PRO A 86 6.09 11.48 2.73
C PRO A 86 4.99 10.94 3.64
N TYR A 87 4.38 9.81 3.26
CA TYR A 87 3.27 9.20 4.00
C TYR A 87 3.67 7.94 4.76
N ARG A 88 4.98 7.64 4.85
CA ARG A 88 5.46 6.37 5.44
C ARG A 88 4.90 6.12 6.83
N ASP A 89 4.82 7.15 7.67
CA ASP A 89 4.34 7.01 9.05
C ASP A 89 2.85 6.71 9.14
N GLU A 90 2.11 6.90 8.05
CA GLU A 90 0.68 6.59 7.97
C GLU A 90 0.43 5.14 7.53
N LEU A 91 1.45 4.43 7.06
CA LEU A 91 1.29 3.14 6.38
C LEU A 91 1.72 1.99 7.27
N LEU A 92 0.97 0.88 7.15
CA LEU A 92 1.31 -0.41 7.74
C LEU A 92 1.62 -1.38 6.60
N ILE A 93 2.78 -2.00 6.64
CA ILE A 93 3.22 -2.93 5.61
C ILE A 93 3.51 -4.27 6.27
N SER A 94 2.82 -5.28 5.82
CA SER A 94 2.97 -6.63 6.39
C SER A 94 3.44 -7.64 5.35
#